data_83068bf74ea575c28651ddb43ff2668c
#
_entry.id   83068bf74ea575c28651ddb43ff2668c
#
_cell.length_a   1.000
_cell.length_b   1.000
_cell.length_c   1.000
_cell.angle_alpha   90.00
_cell.angle_beta   90.00
_cell.angle_gamma   90.00
#
_symmetry.space_group_name_H-M   'P 1'
#
loop_
_entity.id
_entity.type
_entity.pdbx_description
1 polymer ?
#
loop_
_entity_poly.entity_id
_entity_poly.type
_entity_poly.pdbx_seq_one_letter_code
_entity_poly.pdbx_strand_id
1 'polypeptide(L)'
;MFRFALWFRGGLSPAVSGSSPTLNANVSRCYFAVFCALTLLAANAEVCGAQNPPPSTETLKKANTRPAEPTVTKRDPFDGATVDKMAGQCVTLNTEAGEIVIEMLPAKAPETARSFLNLAATGSLDTSTFSRVVRAFVIQGGNLSTSEKWGAELAERMSRHLPDEPSDVKHVRGMVSMARGDEPNSATTHFFILVGDGPHLDGKFAAFGRVIAGLEVADAINRAPAEGEKPVVPVRIKHAGVAQCPK
;
A
#
# COMPACT_ATOMS: atom_id res chain seq x y z
N MET A 1 -62.25 11.42 10.41
CA MET A 1 -62.91 12.37 9.49
C MET A 1 -61.88 13.17 8.81
N PHE A 2 -61.79 13.07 7.59
CA PHE A 2 -61.42 13.77 6.39
C PHE A 2 -60.50 12.93 5.49
N ARG A 3 -61.18 12.43 4.47
CA ARG A 3 -60.66 11.86 3.21
C ARG A 3 -60.36 13.02 2.25
N PHE A 4 -59.42 12.83 1.32
CA PHE A 4 -59.42 13.25 -0.10
C PHE A 4 -58.05 12.93 -0.64
N ALA A 5 -57.87 12.20 -1.60
CA ALA A 5 -58.43 11.74 -2.87
C ALA A 5 -57.30 11.89 -3.94
N LEU A 6 -57.11 10.77 -4.64
CA LEU A 6 -56.29 10.55 -5.85
C LEU A 6 -56.36 11.69 -6.86
N TRP A 7 -55.26 11.93 -7.59
CA TRP A 7 -55.33 12.30 -8.99
C TRP A 7 -54.24 11.57 -9.81
N PHE A 8 -54.74 10.74 -10.71
CA PHE A 8 -54.06 10.09 -11.83
C PHE A 8 -54.12 11.02 -13.04
N ARG A 9 -53.03 11.14 -13.79
CA ARG A 9 -52.93 11.33 -15.26
C ARG A 9 -51.42 11.42 -15.57
N GLY A 10 -50.81 10.58 -16.35
CA GLY A 10 -51.20 10.12 -17.70
C GLY A 10 -50.54 11.06 -18.70
N GLY A 11 -49.37 10.71 -19.26
CA GLY A 11 -48.73 11.47 -20.31
C GLY A 11 -47.65 10.66 -20.99
N LEU A 12 -47.97 10.26 -22.20
CA LEU A 12 -47.23 9.45 -23.19
C LEU A 12 -45.79 9.96 -23.48
N SER A 13 -44.95 8.97 -23.79
CA SER A 13 -43.71 9.14 -24.58
C SER A 13 -43.96 9.76 -25.96
N PRO A 14 -42.90 10.33 -26.56
CA PRO A 14 -42.59 9.88 -27.89
C PRO A 14 -41.16 9.37 -28.01
N ALA A 15 -41.06 8.26 -28.72
CA ALA A 15 -39.87 7.75 -29.31
C ALA A 15 -39.33 8.72 -30.39
N VAL A 16 -38.03 9.00 -30.34
CA VAL A 16 -37.31 9.55 -31.48
C VAL A 16 -36.20 8.59 -31.88
N SER A 17 -36.42 7.97 -32.98
CA SER A 17 -35.46 7.23 -33.79
C SER A 17 -34.50 8.20 -34.44
N GLY A 18 -33.26 7.76 -34.62
CA GLY A 18 -32.46 8.42 -35.65
C GLY A 18 -30.96 8.37 -35.43
N SER A 19 -30.37 7.44 -36.17
CA SER A 19 -29.11 7.53 -36.91
C SER A 19 -27.78 7.56 -36.16
N SER A 20 -27.10 6.44 -36.31
CA SER A 20 -25.64 6.32 -36.29
C SER A 20 -24.99 7.14 -37.40
N PRO A 21 -23.81 7.65 -37.21
CA PRO A 21 -22.83 7.74 -38.27
C PRO A 21 -21.61 6.84 -38.03
N THR A 22 -21.47 5.94 -38.91
CA THR A 22 -20.31 5.36 -39.61
C THR A 22 -18.90 5.79 -39.16
N LEU A 23 -18.10 4.76 -39.01
CA LEU A 23 -16.63 4.68 -39.07
C LEU A 23 -15.98 5.74 -39.99
N ASN A 24 -14.91 6.30 -39.53
CA ASN A 24 -13.83 6.72 -40.41
C ASN A 24 -12.47 6.25 -39.86
N ALA A 25 -12.02 5.18 -40.51
CA ALA A 25 -10.65 4.70 -40.41
C ALA A 25 -9.79 5.62 -41.30
N ASN A 26 -8.77 6.23 -40.77
CA ASN A 26 -7.66 6.74 -41.56
C ASN A 26 -6.34 6.21 -40.98
N VAL A 27 -5.93 5.14 -41.63
CA VAL A 27 -4.58 4.56 -41.56
C VAL A 27 -3.70 5.42 -42.46
N SER A 28 -2.70 6.06 -41.90
CA SER A 28 -1.63 6.65 -42.69
C SER A 28 -0.33 5.92 -42.39
N ARG A 29 -0.04 4.98 -43.30
CA ARG A 29 1.27 4.33 -43.46
C ARG A 29 2.19 5.28 -44.19
N CYS A 30 3.29 5.69 -43.59
CA CYS A 30 4.44 6.23 -44.31
C CYS A 30 5.54 5.18 -44.35
N TYR A 31 5.64 4.53 -45.51
CA TYR A 31 6.85 3.82 -45.92
C TYR A 31 7.84 4.83 -46.51
N PHE A 32 9.05 4.88 -45.99
CA PHE A 32 10.18 5.44 -46.71
C PHE A 32 11.19 4.34 -46.98
N ALA A 33 11.19 3.96 -48.25
CA ALA A 33 12.25 3.16 -48.84
C ALA A 33 13.40 4.10 -49.21
N VAL A 34 14.62 3.77 -48.79
CA VAL A 34 15.83 4.46 -49.27
C VAL A 34 16.64 3.50 -50.08
N PHE A 35 16.85 3.96 -51.30
CA PHE A 35 17.58 3.33 -52.39
C PHE A 35 19.08 3.19 -52.10
N CYS A 36 19.57 2.07 -52.48
CA CYS A 36 20.98 1.69 -52.62
C CYS A 36 21.63 2.43 -53.79
N ALA A 37 22.76 3.05 -53.61
CA ALA A 37 23.65 3.38 -54.72
C ALA A 37 25.09 3.04 -54.32
N LEU A 38 25.60 1.97 -54.97
CA LEU A 38 27.01 1.62 -55.06
C LEU A 38 27.74 2.66 -55.90
N THR A 39 28.90 3.15 -55.42
CA THR A 39 30.03 3.51 -56.32
C THR A 39 31.34 3.09 -55.67
N LEU A 40 31.97 2.12 -56.33
CA LEU A 40 33.40 1.80 -56.19
C LEU A 40 34.24 2.97 -56.72
N LEU A 41 35.26 3.37 -55.99
CA LEU A 41 36.53 3.82 -56.58
C LEU A 41 37.69 3.47 -55.62
N ALA A 42 38.59 2.68 -56.14
CA ALA A 42 39.89 2.34 -55.53
C ALA A 42 40.90 3.41 -55.86
N ALA A 43 41.77 3.77 -54.93
CA ALA A 43 43.14 4.16 -55.16
C ALA A 43 43.95 4.27 -53.87
N ASN A 44 44.85 3.36 -53.67
CA ASN A 44 46.25 3.43 -53.27
C ASN A 44 46.73 4.34 -52.08
N ALA A 45 47.23 3.62 -51.09
CA ALA A 45 48.55 3.74 -50.48
C ALA A 45 49.01 5.10 -49.94
N GLU A 46 49.26 5.15 -48.66
CA GLU A 46 50.65 5.16 -48.17
C GLU A 46 50.71 4.88 -46.67
N VAL A 47 51.62 3.99 -46.32
CA VAL A 47 52.02 3.61 -44.97
C VAL A 47 52.80 4.76 -44.37
N CYS A 48 52.29 5.34 -43.28
CA CYS A 48 53.12 6.09 -42.37
C CYS A 48 52.83 5.57 -40.94
N GLY A 49 53.76 4.75 -40.48
CA GLY A 49 53.74 4.19 -39.14
C GLY A 49 53.93 5.28 -38.08
N ALA A 50 52.89 5.53 -37.35
CA ALA A 50 52.99 6.20 -36.05
C ALA A 50 52.63 5.15 -34.98
N GLN A 51 53.64 4.60 -34.35
CA GLN A 51 53.48 3.77 -33.17
C GLN A 51 52.97 4.63 -32.04
N ASN A 52 51.69 4.44 -31.68
CA ASN A 52 51.20 4.96 -30.42
C ASN A 52 51.86 4.19 -29.27
N PRO A 53 52.41 4.87 -28.26
CA PRO A 53 52.93 4.20 -27.08
C PRO A 53 51.74 3.51 -26.36
N PRO A 54 51.99 2.36 -25.69
CA PRO A 54 50.96 1.65 -24.97
C PRO A 54 50.36 2.58 -23.87
N PRO A 55 49.06 2.50 -23.58
CA PRO A 55 48.48 3.28 -22.51
C PRO A 55 49.17 2.93 -21.20
N SER A 56 49.72 3.93 -20.56
CA SER A 56 50.27 3.84 -19.22
C SER A 56 49.19 3.30 -18.30
N THR A 57 49.50 2.19 -17.66
CA THR A 57 48.69 1.60 -16.58
C THR A 57 48.68 2.61 -15.44
N GLU A 58 47.69 3.53 -15.47
CA GLU A 58 47.35 4.27 -14.28
C GLU A 58 46.83 3.27 -13.26
N THR A 59 47.67 3.01 -12.28
CA THR A 59 47.30 2.32 -11.05
C THR A 59 46.12 3.07 -10.45
N LEU A 60 44.90 2.57 -10.67
CA LEU A 60 43.70 2.99 -9.92
C LEU A 60 44.06 2.90 -8.45
N LYS A 61 44.26 4.05 -7.82
CA LYS A 61 44.40 4.15 -6.37
C LYS A 61 43.18 3.49 -5.79
N LYS A 62 43.38 2.33 -5.17
CA LYS A 62 42.42 1.57 -4.42
C LYS A 62 41.75 2.55 -3.46
N ALA A 63 40.52 2.96 -3.76
CA ALA A 63 39.74 3.77 -2.86
C ALA A 63 39.72 3.04 -1.51
N ASN A 64 40.08 3.77 -0.47
CA ASN A 64 40.13 3.26 0.89
C ASN A 64 38.72 2.89 1.29
N THR A 65 38.30 1.68 0.98
CA THR A 65 36.99 1.14 1.38
C THR A 65 37.12 0.92 2.88
N ARG A 66 36.67 1.90 3.65
CA ARG A 66 36.43 1.71 5.09
C ARG A 66 35.62 0.43 5.23
N PRO A 67 36.08 -0.56 6.01
CA PRO A 67 35.23 -1.73 6.28
C PRO A 67 33.91 -1.23 6.80
N ALA A 68 32.80 -1.66 6.19
CA ALA A 68 31.47 -1.38 6.72
C ALA A 68 31.46 -1.93 8.14
N GLU A 69 31.39 -1.04 9.12
CA GLU A 69 31.13 -1.44 10.50
C GLU A 69 29.85 -2.30 10.45
N PRO A 70 29.84 -3.46 11.15
CA PRO A 70 28.62 -4.25 11.21
C PRO A 70 27.55 -3.36 11.81
N THR A 71 26.58 -2.97 11.00
CA THR A 71 25.37 -2.30 11.45
C THR A 71 24.69 -3.27 12.41
N VAL A 72 24.84 -3.03 13.71
CA VAL A 72 24.07 -3.72 14.75
C VAL A 72 22.61 -3.32 14.48
N THR A 73 21.89 -4.15 13.74
CA THR A 73 20.46 -3.97 13.55
C THR A 73 19.82 -4.03 14.93
N LYS A 74 19.40 -2.88 15.42
CA LYS A 74 18.69 -2.78 16.69
C LYS A 74 17.45 -3.67 16.58
N ARG A 75 17.37 -4.71 17.42
CA ARG A 75 16.20 -5.60 17.44
C ARG A 75 14.99 -4.80 17.88
N ASP A 76 13.89 -5.02 17.20
CA ASP A 76 12.61 -4.44 17.58
C ASP A 76 12.07 -5.09 18.86
N PRO A 77 11.23 -4.39 19.65
CA PRO A 77 10.78 -4.85 20.98
C PRO A 77 10.09 -6.21 21.02
N PHE A 78 9.45 -6.61 19.92
CA PHE A 78 8.72 -7.87 19.80
C PHE A 78 9.43 -8.91 18.91
N ASP A 79 10.68 -8.66 18.47
CA ASP A 79 11.45 -9.64 17.73
C ASP A 79 11.68 -10.89 18.55
N GLY A 80 11.25 -12.06 18.01
CA GLY A 80 11.30 -13.33 18.70
C GLY A 80 10.30 -13.47 19.87
N ALA A 81 9.34 -12.54 20.02
CA ALA A 81 8.29 -12.67 21.03
C ALA A 81 7.40 -13.89 20.74
N THR A 82 7.10 -14.67 21.80
CA THR A 82 6.14 -15.77 21.71
C THR A 82 4.71 -15.27 21.59
N VAL A 83 3.81 -16.14 21.14
CA VAL A 83 2.37 -15.84 21.10
C VAL A 83 1.86 -15.39 22.46
N ASP A 84 2.27 -16.06 23.55
CA ASP A 84 1.85 -15.72 24.91
C ASP A 84 2.30 -14.32 25.34
N LYS A 85 3.52 -13.91 24.96
CA LYS A 85 4.02 -12.57 25.23
C LYS A 85 3.24 -11.47 24.50
N MET A 86 2.72 -11.79 23.32
CA MET A 86 1.93 -10.88 22.50
C MET A 86 0.43 -10.92 22.84
N ALA A 87 -0.03 -11.98 23.49
CA ALA A 87 -1.42 -12.13 23.93
C ALA A 87 -1.77 -11.05 24.96
N GLY A 88 -2.98 -10.50 24.84
CA GLY A 88 -3.45 -9.42 25.74
C GLY A 88 -2.76 -8.07 25.51
N GLN A 89 -1.94 -7.91 24.46
CA GLN A 89 -1.44 -6.63 24.03
C GLN A 89 -2.48 -5.91 23.19
N CYS A 90 -2.60 -4.61 23.39
CA CYS A 90 -3.39 -3.70 22.59
C CYS A 90 -2.50 -2.66 21.92
N VAL A 91 -2.86 -2.28 20.71
CA VAL A 91 -2.30 -1.11 20.03
C VAL A 91 -3.32 0.02 20.06
N THR A 92 -2.93 1.16 20.60
CA THR A 92 -3.73 2.38 20.59
C THR A 92 -3.24 3.28 19.46
N LEU A 93 -4.11 3.59 18.50
CA LEU A 93 -3.86 4.56 17.46
C LEU A 93 -4.51 5.90 17.84
N ASN A 94 -3.72 6.85 18.30
CA ASN A 94 -4.15 8.23 18.52
C ASN A 94 -4.19 8.96 17.19
N THR A 95 -5.37 9.23 16.65
CA THR A 95 -5.55 9.89 15.36
C THR A 95 -6.05 11.34 15.51
N GLU A 96 -6.06 12.08 14.41
CA GLU A 96 -6.70 13.41 14.36
C GLU A 96 -8.22 13.35 14.56
N ALA A 97 -8.83 12.19 14.24
CA ALA A 97 -10.28 11.97 14.38
C ALA A 97 -10.68 11.38 15.74
N GLY A 98 -9.73 10.95 16.56
CA GLY A 98 -9.96 10.28 17.83
C GLY A 98 -9.06 9.06 18.03
N GLU A 99 -9.33 8.30 19.08
CA GLU A 99 -8.56 7.11 19.45
C GLU A 99 -9.23 5.84 18.95
N ILE A 100 -8.41 4.90 18.46
CA ILE A 100 -8.84 3.54 18.08
C ILE A 100 -7.95 2.56 18.86
N VAL A 101 -8.56 1.65 19.62
CA VAL A 101 -7.85 0.62 20.39
C VAL A 101 -8.07 -0.74 19.72
N ILE A 102 -6.97 -1.41 19.38
CA ILE A 102 -6.94 -2.69 18.67
C ILE A 102 -6.36 -3.74 19.59
N GLU A 103 -7.16 -4.74 19.96
CA GLU A 103 -6.67 -5.96 20.62
C GLU A 103 -5.98 -6.87 19.62
N MET A 104 -4.80 -7.38 19.97
CA MET A 104 -4.04 -8.27 19.10
C MET A 104 -4.51 -9.71 19.18
N LEU A 105 -4.48 -10.43 18.06
CA LEU A 105 -4.86 -11.83 17.93
C LEU A 105 -3.66 -12.70 17.48
N PRO A 106 -2.57 -12.76 18.26
CA PRO A 106 -1.33 -13.39 17.82
C PRO A 106 -1.45 -14.91 17.65
N ALA A 107 -2.45 -15.56 18.27
CA ALA A 107 -2.73 -16.98 18.04
C ALA A 107 -3.28 -17.28 16.63
N LYS A 108 -3.77 -16.25 15.91
CA LYS A 108 -4.37 -16.39 14.58
C LYS A 108 -3.43 -15.97 13.46
N ALA A 109 -2.54 -15.01 13.72
CA ALA A 109 -1.56 -14.47 12.77
C ALA A 109 -0.32 -13.98 13.54
N PRO A 110 0.57 -14.89 13.99
CA PRO A 110 1.68 -14.53 14.89
C PRO A 110 2.72 -13.60 14.26
N GLU A 111 3.12 -13.81 13.02
CA GLU A 111 4.12 -12.97 12.35
C GLU A 111 3.57 -11.59 12.03
N THR A 112 2.32 -11.54 11.58
CA THR A 112 1.61 -10.29 11.29
C THR A 112 1.39 -9.48 12.57
N ALA A 113 0.94 -10.13 13.66
CA ALA A 113 0.76 -9.47 14.96
C ALA A 113 2.10 -8.92 15.51
N ARG A 114 3.18 -9.70 15.40
CA ARG A 114 4.53 -9.27 15.80
C ARG A 114 4.98 -8.05 15.01
N SER A 115 4.82 -8.08 13.69
CA SER A 115 5.18 -6.96 12.82
C SER A 115 4.39 -5.70 13.19
N PHE A 116 3.08 -5.80 13.38
CA PHE A 116 2.25 -4.66 13.72
C PHE A 116 2.58 -4.08 15.12
N LEU A 117 2.84 -4.93 16.10
CA LEU A 117 3.32 -4.52 17.43
C LEU A 117 4.66 -3.79 17.33
N ASN A 118 5.59 -4.26 16.51
CA ASN A 118 6.87 -3.61 16.28
C ASN A 118 6.68 -2.24 15.61
N LEU A 119 5.82 -2.15 14.58
CA LEU A 119 5.53 -0.86 13.93
C LEU A 119 4.97 0.18 14.91
N ALA A 120 4.09 -0.24 15.81
CA ALA A 120 3.55 0.65 16.84
C ALA A 120 4.60 1.01 17.91
N ALA A 121 5.29 0.00 18.47
CA ALA A 121 6.25 0.19 19.55
C ALA A 121 7.50 1.01 19.15
N THR A 122 7.88 1.00 17.89
CA THR A 122 8.99 1.78 17.35
C THR A 122 8.59 3.17 16.87
N GLY A 123 7.28 3.50 16.89
CA GLY A 123 6.75 4.76 16.36
C GLY A 123 6.80 4.84 14.83
N SER A 124 6.94 3.70 14.13
CA SER A 124 6.97 3.65 12.66
C SER A 124 5.64 4.02 12.02
N LEU A 125 4.53 3.84 12.74
CA LEU A 125 3.18 4.27 12.31
C LEU A 125 2.93 5.75 12.57
N ASP A 126 3.73 6.41 13.42
CA ASP A 126 3.52 7.80 13.78
C ASP A 126 3.58 8.69 12.54
N THR A 127 2.69 9.66 12.54
CA THR A 127 2.50 10.64 11.47
C THR A 127 2.11 10.06 10.10
N SER A 128 1.95 8.73 9.96
CA SER A 128 1.34 8.12 8.78
C SER A 128 -0.17 8.36 8.71
N THR A 129 -0.79 8.15 7.55
CA THR A 129 -2.20 8.46 7.35
C THR A 129 -3.03 7.25 6.95
N PHE A 130 -4.34 7.32 7.19
CA PHE A 130 -5.31 6.47 6.51
C PHE A 130 -5.44 7.00 5.07
N SER A 131 -4.71 6.37 4.15
CA SER A 131 -4.51 6.83 2.78
C SER A 131 -5.53 6.29 1.77
N ARG A 132 -6.35 5.31 2.16
CA ARG A 132 -7.40 4.70 1.33
C ARG A 132 -8.64 4.43 2.15
N VAL A 133 -9.81 4.73 1.60
CA VAL A 133 -11.12 4.41 2.20
C VAL A 133 -12.01 3.77 1.15
N VAL A 134 -12.67 2.67 1.52
CA VAL A 134 -13.77 2.09 0.71
C VAL A 134 -15.04 2.25 1.52
N ARG A 135 -15.97 3.02 0.99
CA ARG A 135 -17.23 3.37 1.67
C ARG A 135 -17.97 2.14 2.20
N ALA A 136 -18.39 2.23 3.46
CA ALA A 136 -19.11 1.18 4.18
C ALA A 136 -18.37 -0.17 4.24
N PHE A 137 -17.07 -0.19 3.97
CA PHE A 137 -16.29 -1.41 3.95
C PHE A 137 -15.01 -1.32 4.78
N VAL A 138 -14.00 -0.56 4.36
CA VAL A 138 -12.71 -0.47 5.08
C VAL A 138 -12.14 0.95 5.13
N ILE A 139 -11.29 1.19 6.13
CA ILE A 139 -10.26 2.21 6.12
C ILE A 139 -8.90 1.53 6.13
N GLN A 140 -7.94 2.03 5.34
CA GLN A 140 -6.62 1.43 5.19
C GLN A 140 -5.53 2.44 5.53
N GLY A 141 -4.63 2.01 6.42
CA GLY A 141 -3.44 2.73 6.86
C GLY A 141 -2.17 1.92 6.65
N GLY A 142 -1.08 2.34 7.29
CA GLY A 142 0.20 1.64 7.24
C GLY A 142 1.03 1.89 5.99
N ASN A 143 0.62 2.83 5.13
CA ASN A 143 1.50 3.37 4.10
C ASN A 143 2.50 4.33 4.76
N LEU A 144 3.67 3.83 5.14
CA LEU A 144 4.67 4.62 5.87
C LEU A 144 5.24 5.78 5.02
N SER A 145 5.10 5.73 3.68
CA SER A 145 5.53 6.84 2.81
C SER A 145 4.72 8.13 3.01
N THR A 146 3.57 8.03 3.68
CA THR A 146 2.74 9.19 4.05
C THR A 146 3.16 9.85 5.36
N SER A 147 4.13 9.25 6.08
CA SER A 147 4.66 9.77 7.34
C SER A 147 5.53 11.00 7.10
N GLU A 148 5.45 11.97 8.01
CA GLU A 148 6.36 13.12 8.06
C GLU A 148 7.80 12.68 8.37
N LYS A 149 7.97 11.49 8.95
CA LYS A 149 9.26 10.88 9.28
C LYS A 149 9.80 10.00 8.14
N TRP A 150 9.21 10.07 6.93
CA TRP A 150 9.63 9.23 5.81
C TRP A 150 11.14 9.29 5.57
N GLY A 151 11.79 8.13 5.46
CA GLY A 151 13.22 7.99 5.25
C GLY A 151 13.63 6.53 5.05
N ALA A 152 14.93 6.28 5.02
CA ALA A 152 15.48 4.97 4.71
C ALA A 152 14.99 3.86 5.65
N GLU A 153 14.86 4.13 6.95
CA GLU A 153 14.37 3.15 7.93
C GLU A 153 12.92 2.73 7.64
N LEU A 154 12.03 3.70 7.39
CA LEU A 154 10.63 3.39 7.08
C LEU A 154 10.50 2.71 5.70
N ALA A 155 11.33 3.09 4.73
CA ALA A 155 11.37 2.43 3.43
C ALA A 155 11.83 0.96 3.55
N GLU A 156 12.84 0.69 4.37
CA GLU A 156 13.27 -0.68 4.65
C GLU A 156 12.14 -1.49 5.32
N ARG A 157 11.43 -0.92 6.31
CA ARG A 157 10.29 -1.59 6.94
C ARG A 157 9.18 -1.91 5.94
N MET A 158 8.85 -0.98 5.05
CA MET A 158 7.86 -1.20 3.98
C MET A 158 8.28 -2.25 2.96
N SER A 159 9.56 -2.54 2.82
CA SER A 159 10.07 -3.57 1.90
C SER A 159 10.09 -4.98 2.51
N ARG A 160 9.89 -5.11 3.81
CA ARG A 160 9.88 -6.42 4.50
C ARG A 160 8.56 -7.12 4.25
N HIS A 161 8.61 -8.23 3.56
CA HIS A 161 7.46 -9.07 3.29
C HIS A 161 7.11 -9.94 4.50
N LEU A 162 5.82 -10.15 4.70
CA LEU A 162 5.27 -11.04 5.71
C LEU A 162 4.70 -12.28 5.05
N PRO A 163 4.78 -13.45 5.70
CA PRO A 163 4.10 -14.65 5.22
C PRO A 163 2.58 -14.45 5.27
N ASP A 164 1.89 -15.12 4.36
CA ASP A 164 0.44 -15.19 4.42
C ASP A 164 0.02 -16.05 5.64
N GLU A 165 -0.86 -15.51 6.47
CA GLU A 165 -1.38 -16.17 7.68
C GLU A 165 -2.92 -16.21 7.65
N PRO A 166 -3.54 -16.89 6.68
CA PRO A 166 -4.98 -17.01 6.64
C PRO A 166 -5.46 -17.86 7.84
N SER A 167 -6.57 -17.47 8.43
CA SER A 167 -7.14 -18.13 9.60
C SER A 167 -8.65 -18.35 9.46
N ASP A 168 -9.24 -19.02 10.46
CA ASP A 168 -10.67 -19.24 10.57
C ASP A 168 -11.46 -18.00 11.06
N VAL A 169 -10.76 -16.92 11.36
CA VAL A 169 -11.37 -15.66 11.82
C VAL A 169 -12.24 -15.07 10.72
N LYS A 170 -13.47 -14.72 11.09
CA LYS A 170 -14.41 -14.07 10.17
C LYS A 170 -14.12 -12.58 10.04
N HIS A 171 -14.10 -12.10 8.81
CA HIS A 171 -13.91 -10.69 8.50
C HIS A 171 -15.23 -9.93 8.67
N VAL A 172 -15.59 -9.69 9.91
CA VAL A 172 -16.75 -8.88 10.29
C VAL A 172 -16.32 -7.48 10.69
N ARG A 173 -17.28 -6.56 10.78
CA ARG A 173 -17.04 -5.19 11.24
C ARG A 173 -16.20 -5.17 12.53
N GLY A 174 -15.19 -4.31 12.57
CA GLY A 174 -14.23 -4.15 13.67
C GLY A 174 -13.00 -5.04 13.57
N MET A 175 -12.95 -6.00 12.65
CA MET A 175 -11.73 -6.80 12.44
C MET A 175 -10.63 -5.97 11.76
N VAL A 176 -9.39 -6.29 12.11
CA VAL A 176 -8.18 -5.66 11.56
C VAL A 176 -7.36 -6.73 10.86
N SER A 177 -7.03 -6.49 9.59
CA SER A 177 -6.33 -7.45 8.76
C SER A 177 -5.22 -6.79 7.95
N MET A 178 -4.22 -7.59 7.55
CA MET A 178 -3.11 -7.11 6.73
C MET A 178 -3.52 -7.02 5.27
N ALA A 179 -3.23 -5.88 4.66
CA ALA A 179 -3.41 -5.71 3.23
C ALA A 179 -2.22 -6.32 2.48
N ARG A 180 -2.50 -6.92 1.31
CA ARG A 180 -1.50 -7.52 0.44
C ARG A 180 -1.87 -7.34 -1.03
N GLY A 181 -0.90 -7.55 -1.92
CA GLY A 181 -1.14 -7.67 -3.35
C GLY A 181 -1.69 -9.05 -3.74
N ASP A 182 -1.69 -9.34 -5.03
CA ASP A 182 -2.16 -10.61 -5.58
C ASP A 182 -1.15 -11.74 -5.34
N GLU A 183 0.14 -11.42 -5.31
CA GLU A 183 1.21 -12.38 -5.07
C GLU A 183 1.18 -12.90 -3.63
N PRO A 184 1.44 -14.21 -3.41
CA PRO A 184 1.59 -14.76 -2.07
C PRO A 184 2.71 -14.08 -1.28
N ASN A 185 2.54 -13.96 0.03
CA ASN A 185 3.52 -13.36 0.95
C ASN A 185 3.92 -11.92 0.56
N SER A 186 3.00 -11.16 -0.05
CA SER A 186 3.24 -9.78 -0.49
C SER A 186 2.80 -8.72 0.52
N ALA A 187 2.25 -9.14 1.67
CA ALA A 187 1.93 -8.23 2.77
C ALA A 187 3.20 -7.57 3.31
N THR A 188 3.11 -6.30 3.72
CA THR A 188 4.23 -5.55 4.30
C THR A 188 3.79 -4.81 5.57
N THR A 189 3.50 -3.51 5.48
CA THR A 189 3.10 -2.67 6.61
C THR A 189 1.65 -2.18 6.53
N HIS A 190 1.01 -2.37 5.37
CA HIS A 190 -0.34 -1.88 5.14
C HIS A 190 -1.37 -2.74 5.86
N PHE A 191 -2.27 -2.11 6.59
CA PHE A 191 -3.37 -2.77 7.29
C PHE A 191 -4.70 -2.07 6.98
N PHE A 192 -5.81 -2.79 7.19
CA PHE A 192 -7.14 -2.21 7.09
C PHE A 192 -8.01 -2.58 8.28
N ILE A 193 -8.93 -1.69 8.63
CA ILE A 193 -9.96 -1.87 9.64
C ILE A 193 -11.30 -1.98 8.92
N LEU A 194 -12.03 -3.05 9.18
CA LEU A 194 -13.37 -3.24 8.63
C LEU A 194 -14.39 -2.37 9.36
N VAL A 195 -15.11 -1.55 8.61
CA VAL A 195 -16.30 -0.81 9.08
C VAL A 195 -17.60 -1.43 8.57
N GLY A 196 -17.51 -2.47 7.76
CA GLY A 196 -18.58 -3.35 7.29
C GLY A 196 -18.07 -4.78 7.19
N ASP A 197 -18.95 -5.74 6.95
CA ASP A 197 -18.59 -7.15 6.85
C ASP A 197 -17.94 -7.47 5.49
N GLY A 198 -16.93 -8.34 5.51
CA GLY A 198 -16.16 -8.74 4.34
C GLY A 198 -15.98 -10.25 4.20
N PRO A 199 -17.07 -11.07 4.09
CA PRO A 199 -16.97 -12.53 4.09
C PRO A 199 -16.13 -13.09 2.93
N HIS A 200 -15.95 -12.34 1.85
CA HIS A 200 -15.09 -12.71 0.72
C HIS A 200 -13.58 -12.69 1.04
N LEU A 201 -13.19 -12.10 2.19
CA LEU A 201 -11.82 -12.05 2.71
C LEU A 201 -11.50 -13.26 3.60
N ASP A 202 -12.53 -14.01 4.07
CA ASP A 202 -12.37 -15.15 4.96
C ASP A 202 -11.43 -16.21 4.36
N GLY A 203 -10.47 -16.66 5.18
CA GLY A 203 -9.47 -17.64 4.77
C GLY A 203 -8.46 -17.19 3.72
N LYS A 204 -8.43 -15.87 3.39
CA LYS A 204 -7.51 -15.31 2.37
C LYS A 204 -6.60 -14.22 2.92
N PHE A 205 -7.03 -13.53 3.96
CA PHE A 205 -6.28 -12.44 4.58
C PHE A 205 -5.95 -12.76 6.03
N ALA A 206 -4.81 -12.25 6.50
CA ALA A 206 -4.37 -12.40 7.88
C ALA A 206 -5.14 -11.44 8.79
N ALA A 207 -6.16 -11.94 9.50
CA ALA A 207 -6.85 -11.21 10.56
C ALA A 207 -6.01 -11.31 11.85
N PHE A 208 -5.38 -10.20 12.24
CA PHE A 208 -4.42 -10.16 13.34
C PHE A 208 -4.87 -9.34 14.55
N GLY A 209 -6.01 -8.68 14.46
CA GLY A 209 -6.53 -7.85 15.55
C GLY A 209 -8.01 -7.54 15.40
N ARG A 210 -8.58 -6.97 16.47
CA ARG A 210 -9.94 -6.44 16.46
C ARG A 210 -10.00 -5.11 17.22
N VAL A 211 -10.83 -4.20 16.75
CA VAL A 211 -11.11 -2.94 17.44
C VAL A 211 -12.00 -3.23 18.66
N ILE A 212 -11.53 -2.84 19.83
CA ILE A 212 -12.28 -2.96 21.11
C ILE A 212 -12.79 -1.62 21.60
N ALA A 213 -12.27 -0.49 21.10
CA ALA A 213 -12.77 0.85 21.35
C ALA A 213 -12.46 1.76 20.16
N GLY A 214 -13.30 2.79 19.92
CA GLY A 214 -13.09 3.77 18.85
C GLY A 214 -13.52 3.30 17.45
N LEU A 215 -14.45 2.34 17.34
CA LEU A 215 -14.98 1.91 16.06
C LEU A 215 -15.81 3.02 15.37
N GLU A 216 -16.42 3.90 16.15
CA GLU A 216 -17.09 5.12 15.67
C GLU A 216 -16.10 6.12 15.04
N VAL A 217 -14.83 6.14 15.52
CA VAL A 217 -13.74 6.94 14.92
C VAL A 217 -13.40 6.37 13.54
N ALA A 218 -13.27 5.05 13.43
CA ALA A 218 -13.05 4.39 12.13
C ALA A 218 -14.20 4.69 11.15
N ASP A 219 -15.45 4.70 11.62
CA ASP A 219 -16.61 5.11 10.83
C ASP A 219 -16.54 6.57 10.38
N ALA A 220 -16.12 7.47 11.27
CA ALA A 220 -15.98 8.89 10.94
C ALA A 220 -14.91 9.08 9.83
N ILE A 221 -13.77 8.38 9.92
CA ILE A 221 -12.73 8.38 8.89
C ILE A 221 -13.30 7.83 7.57
N ASN A 222 -14.07 6.73 7.62
CA ASN A 222 -14.66 6.13 6.43
C ASN A 222 -15.69 7.04 5.75
N ARG A 223 -16.43 7.84 6.51
CA ARG A 223 -17.44 8.79 6.00
C ARG A 223 -16.88 10.14 5.57
N ALA A 224 -15.60 10.42 5.83
CA ALA A 224 -14.96 11.67 5.42
C ALA A 224 -14.93 11.82 3.87
N PRO A 225 -14.95 13.04 3.32
CA PRO A 225 -14.93 13.25 1.87
C PRO A 225 -13.77 12.51 1.19
N ALA A 226 -14.07 11.83 0.08
CA ALA A 226 -13.09 11.09 -0.71
C ALA A 226 -13.40 11.19 -2.21
N GLU A 227 -12.37 11.20 -3.02
CA GLU A 227 -12.42 11.09 -4.48
C GLU A 227 -12.12 9.63 -4.85
N GLY A 228 -13.18 8.87 -5.21
CA GLY A 228 -13.09 7.42 -5.28
C GLY A 228 -12.73 6.82 -3.94
N GLU A 229 -11.57 6.16 -3.85
CA GLU A 229 -11.06 5.56 -2.61
C GLU A 229 -10.02 6.41 -1.89
N LYS A 230 -9.64 7.57 -2.45
CA LYS A 230 -8.64 8.48 -1.88
C LYS A 230 -9.29 9.56 -1.03
N PRO A 231 -9.04 9.62 0.28
CA PRO A 231 -9.52 10.71 1.13
C PRO A 231 -9.06 12.07 0.61
N VAL A 232 -9.96 13.07 0.57
CA VAL A 232 -9.61 14.46 0.22
C VAL A 232 -8.64 15.04 1.26
N VAL A 233 -8.89 14.75 2.54
CA VAL A 233 -8.00 15.06 3.66
C VAL A 233 -7.75 13.76 4.41
N PRO A 234 -6.60 13.08 4.18
CA PRO A 234 -6.26 11.85 4.89
C PRO A 234 -6.08 12.10 6.39
N VAL A 235 -6.77 11.35 7.23
CA VAL A 235 -6.63 11.43 8.69
C VAL A 235 -5.29 10.82 9.11
N ARG A 236 -4.54 11.55 9.92
CA ARG A 236 -3.21 11.17 10.41
C ARG A 236 -3.29 10.41 11.73
N ILE A 237 -2.44 9.38 11.87
CA ILE A 237 -2.11 8.73 13.14
C ILE A 237 -1.05 9.61 13.81
N LYS A 238 -1.41 10.36 14.83
CA LYS A 238 -0.47 11.22 15.58
C LYS A 238 0.57 10.40 16.32
N HIS A 239 0.13 9.31 16.91
CA HIS A 239 0.97 8.39 17.68
C HIS A 239 0.33 6.99 17.74
N ALA A 240 1.16 5.95 17.68
CA ALA A 240 0.78 4.57 17.93
C ALA A 240 1.52 4.04 19.16
N GLY A 241 0.81 3.50 20.14
CA GLY A 241 1.40 2.95 21.37
C GLY A 241 0.96 1.52 21.61
N VAL A 242 1.81 0.76 22.33
CA VAL A 242 1.52 -0.62 22.75
C VAL A 242 1.38 -0.67 24.25
N ALA A 243 0.32 -1.28 24.76
CA ALA A 243 0.06 -1.50 26.18
C ALA A 243 -0.75 -2.79 26.40
N GLN A 244 -0.84 -3.21 27.66
CA GLN A 244 -1.81 -4.27 28.01
C GLN A 244 -3.23 -3.77 27.73
N CYS A 245 -4.07 -4.66 27.21
CA CYS A 245 -5.47 -4.33 26.97
C CYS A 245 -6.19 -3.94 28.28
N PRO A 246 -7.08 -2.96 28.25
CA PRO A 246 -7.92 -2.65 29.40
C PRO A 246 -8.77 -3.87 29.77
N LYS A 247 -8.92 -4.10 31.09
CA LYS A 247 -9.74 -5.22 31.64
C LYS A 247 -11.22 -4.86 31.60
#